data_4c4dd18ac91e5a87bc260f01fdf33a73
#
_entry.id   4c4dd18ac91e5a87bc260f01fdf33a73
#
_cell.length_a   1.000
_cell.length_b   1.000
_cell.length_c   1.000
_cell.angle_alpha   90.00
_cell.angle_beta   90.00
_cell.angle_gamma   90.00
#
_symmetry.space_group_name_H-M   'P 1'
#
loop_
_entity.id
_entity.type
_entity.pdbx_description
1 polymer ?
#
loop_
_entity_poly.entity_id
_entity_poly.type
_entity_poly.pdbx_seq_one_letter_code
_entity_poly.pdbx_strand_id
1 'polypeptide(L)'
;MNALGLGQTYTVSARFDKAVKLIRGALFAMELSVVGEVDTSGTFARENGKKTEPAKILLVDCPLMVFEAQALDRAAGVFFPLHVLVWGDGDRTHVSTVSSGELFDLRLPLGAAGPMERLQARVVMALESVSGSKDGGRGVDCIRPEGPK
;
A
#
# COMPACT_ATOMS: atom_id res chain seq x y z
N MET A 1 -13.36 10.53 8.13
CA MET A 1 -12.41 11.51 7.58
C MET A 1 -11.01 11.01 7.80
N ASN A 2 -10.27 10.91 6.77
CA ASN A 2 -8.85 10.77 6.91
C ASN A 2 -8.32 12.14 7.39
N ALA A 3 -8.29 12.34 8.68
CA ALA A 3 -8.02 13.65 9.29
C ALA A 3 -6.65 14.20 8.90
N LEU A 4 -5.75 13.33 8.46
CA LEU A 4 -4.38 13.71 8.12
C LEU A 4 -4.08 13.60 6.62
N GLY A 5 -5.02 13.05 5.82
CA GLY A 5 -4.81 12.88 4.39
C GLY A 5 -3.63 11.95 4.03
N LEU A 6 -3.23 11.09 4.95
CA LEU A 6 -1.96 10.36 4.85
C LEU A 6 -2.01 9.09 4.01
N GLY A 7 -3.08 8.86 3.27
CA GLY A 7 -3.11 7.66 2.44
C GLY A 7 -4.41 7.50 1.67
N GLN A 8 -4.36 6.59 0.73
CA GLN A 8 -5.54 6.12 0.02
C GLN A 8 -5.81 4.69 0.46
N THR A 9 -7.06 4.40 0.78
CA THR A 9 -7.48 3.10 1.24
C THR A 9 -8.56 2.54 0.34
N TYR A 10 -8.44 1.26 0.03
CA TYR A 10 -9.35 0.51 -0.83
C TYR A 10 -9.88 -0.68 -0.06
N THR A 11 -11.07 -1.12 -0.41
CA THR A 11 -11.68 -2.32 0.17
C THR A 11 -11.80 -3.41 -0.88
N VAL A 12 -11.30 -4.59 -0.53
CA VAL A 12 -11.39 -5.79 -1.36
C VAL A 12 -12.45 -6.70 -0.75
N SER A 13 -13.44 -7.10 -1.56
CA SER A 13 -14.53 -7.98 -1.12
C SER A 13 -14.09 -9.43 -1.08
N ALA A 14 -13.11 -9.72 -0.25
CA ALA A 14 -12.56 -11.05 -0.03
C ALA A 14 -11.91 -11.12 1.34
N ARG A 15 -11.85 -12.32 1.90
CA ARG A 15 -11.11 -12.56 3.13
C ARG A 15 -9.62 -12.35 2.90
N PHE A 16 -8.91 -12.10 3.99
CA PHE A 16 -7.53 -11.65 3.97
C PHE A 16 -6.61 -12.48 3.05
N ASP A 17 -6.58 -13.80 3.20
CA ASP A 17 -5.66 -14.63 2.41
C ASP A 17 -5.95 -14.55 0.91
N LYS A 18 -7.21 -14.58 0.53
CA LYS A 18 -7.64 -14.44 -0.86
C LYS A 18 -7.34 -13.03 -1.38
N ALA A 19 -7.61 -12.02 -0.57
CA ALA A 19 -7.36 -10.62 -0.93
C ALA A 19 -5.88 -10.37 -1.17
N VAL A 20 -4.99 -10.90 -0.33
CA VAL A 20 -3.55 -10.78 -0.51
C VAL A 20 -3.12 -11.38 -1.85
N LYS A 21 -3.65 -12.53 -2.22
CA LYS A 21 -3.37 -13.16 -3.52
C LYS A 21 -3.85 -12.29 -4.68
N LEU A 22 -5.04 -11.73 -4.58
CA LEU A 22 -5.59 -10.84 -5.61
C LEU A 22 -4.74 -9.58 -5.76
N ILE A 23 -4.34 -8.99 -4.66
CA ILE A 23 -3.48 -7.80 -4.64
C ILE A 23 -2.13 -8.10 -5.27
N ARG A 24 -1.50 -9.21 -4.89
CA ARG A 24 -0.22 -9.61 -5.49
C ARG A 24 -0.33 -9.83 -7.00
N GLY A 25 -1.41 -10.48 -7.43
CA GLY A 25 -1.68 -10.70 -8.86
C GLY A 25 -1.88 -9.39 -9.61
N ALA A 26 -2.59 -8.44 -9.03
CA ALA A 26 -2.82 -7.13 -9.64
C ALA A 26 -1.53 -6.33 -9.74
N LEU A 27 -0.70 -6.35 -8.69
CA LEU A 27 0.61 -5.70 -8.71
C LEU A 27 1.51 -6.30 -9.80
N PHE A 28 1.54 -7.63 -9.88
CA PHE A 28 2.30 -8.32 -10.92
C PHE A 28 1.83 -7.95 -12.33
N ALA A 29 0.51 -7.83 -12.53
CA ALA A 29 -0.06 -7.42 -13.83
C ALA A 29 0.35 -6.00 -14.22
N MET A 30 0.71 -5.16 -13.27
CA MET A 30 1.22 -3.80 -13.49
C MET A 30 2.75 -3.75 -13.57
N GLU A 31 3.39 -4.92 -13.74
CA GLU A 31 4.85 -5.05 -13.81
C GLU A 31 5.57 -4.59 -12.54
N LEU A 32 4.91 -4.78 -11.40
CA LEU A 32 5.46 -4.48 -10.09
C LEU A 32 5.91 -5.75 -9.38
N SER A 33 6.90 -5.62 -8.52
CA SER A 33 7.45 -6.72 -7.73
C SER A 33 7.12 -6.52 -6.25
N VAL A 34 6.68 -7.58 -5.59
CA VAL A 34 6.63 -7.61 -4.13
C VAL A 34 7.98 -8.17 -3.66
N VAL A 35 8.84 -7.31 -3.21
CA VAL A 35 10.23 -7.65 -2.86
C VAL A 35 10.40 -8.12 -1.42
N GLY A 36 9.35 -8.03 -0.65
CA GLY A 36 9.32 -8.51 0.73
C GLY A 36 7.95 -8.30 1.34
N GLU A 37 7.74 -8.92 2.49
CA GLU A 37 6.54 -8.68 3.28
C GLU A 37 6.86 -8.75 4.77
N VAL A 38 6.12 -7.99 5.56
CA VAL A 38 6.22 -7.98 7.02
C VAL A 38 4.87 -8.37 7.59
N ASP A 39 4.85 -9.44 8.34
CA ASP A 39 3.64 -9.89 9.05
C ASP A 39 3.56 -9.14 10.38
N THR A 40 2.85 -8.02 10.38
CA THR A 40 2.73 -7.17 11.57
C THR A 40 1.83 -7.79 12.62
N SER A 41 0.77 -8.50 12.22
CA SER A 41 -0.15 -9.16 13.16
C SER A 41 0.50 -10.36 13.84
N GLY A 42 1.26 -11.15 13.09
CA GLY A 42 1.97 -12.30 13.63
C GLY A 42 3.03 -11.90 14.66
N THR A 43 3.77 -10.83 14.37
CA THR A 43 4.76 -10.27 15.30
C THR A 43 4.09 -9.79 16.58
N PHE A 44 3.00 -9.03 16.46
CA PHE A 44 2.25 -8.56 17.61
C PHE A 44 1.74 -9.72 18.47
N ALA A 45 1.17 -10.76 17.83
CA ALA A 45 0.65 -11.91 18.54
C ALA A 45 1.76 -12.67 19.30
N ARG A 46 2.93 -12.82 18.71
CA ARG A 46 4.07 -13.48 19.36
C ARG A 46 4.56 -12.71 20.59
N GLU A 47 4.60 -11.38 20.50
CA GLU A 47 5.13 -10.55 21.59
C GLU A 47 4.11 -10.32 22.71
N ASN A 48 2.84 -10.23 22.38
CA ASN A 48 1.79 -9.82 23.31
C ASN A 48 0.80 -10.94 23.67
N GLY A 49 0.88 -12.10 23.02
CA GLY A 49 0.00 -13.23 23.27
C GLY A 49 -1.45 -13.02 22.87
N LYS A 50 -1.78 -11.95 22.17
CA LYS A 50 -3.13 -11.63 21.74
C LYS A 50 -3.25 -11.77 20.24
N LYS A 51 -4.30 -12.45 19.79
CA LYS A 51 -4.65 -12.49 18.38
C LYS A 51 -5.33 -11.18 17.98
N THR A 52 -4.93 -10.67 16.83
CA THR A 52 -5.58 -9.54 16.18
C THR A 52 -6.03 -9.95 14.79
N GLU A 53 -6.77 -9.10 14.11
CA GLU A 53 -7.04 -9.29 12.71
C GLU A 53 -5.71 -9.37 11.94
N PRO A 54 -5.63 -10.21 10.90
CA PRO A 54 -4.40 -10.36 10.14
C PRO A 54 -4.03 -9.05 9.45
N ALA A 55 -2.74 -8.75 9.46
CA ALA A 55 -2.21 -7.56 8.78
C ALA A 55 -0.81 -7.85 8.27
N LYS A 56 -0.52 -7.32 7.09
CA LYS A 56 0.80 -7.41 6.46
C LYS A 56 1.15 -6.09 5.80
N ILE A 57 2.45 -5.81 5.74
CA ILE A 57 2.98 -4.77 4.85
C ILE A 57 3.64 -5.47 3.68
N LEU A 58 3.20 -5.16 2.47
CA LEU A 58 3.85 -5.59 1.24
C LEU A 58 4.83 -4.50 0.81
N LEU A 59 6.05 -4.89 0.52
CA LEU A 59 7.08 -3.98 0.01
C LEU A 59 7.06 -4.07 -1.51
N VAL A 60 6.62 -3.01 -2.17
CA VAL A 60 6.35 -3.00 -3.60
C VAL A 60 7.33 -2.12 -4.34
N ASP A 61 7.88 -2.64 -5.41
CA ASP A 61 8.96 -2.01 -6.12
C ASP A 61 8.84 -2.26 -7.64
N CYS A 62 9.54 -1.43 -8.40
CA CYS A 62 9.82 -1.65 -9.80
C CYS A 62 11.31 -1.38 -10.00
N PRO A 63 12.13 -2.42 -10.22
CA PRO A 63 13.58 -2.26 -10.31
C PRO A 63 14.05 -1.20 -11.29
N LEU A 64 13.36 -1.07 -12.43
CA LEU A 64 13.70 -0.05 -13.41
C LEU A 64 13.50 1.37 -12.85
N MET A 65 12.40 1.61 -12.15
CA MET A 65 12.10 2.92 -11.57
C MET A 65 13.05 3.28 -10.45
N VAL A 66 13.42 2.30 -9.63
CA VAL A 66 14.44 2.48 -8.58
C VAL A 66 15.78 2.84 -9.20
N PHE A 67 16.16 2.13 -10.25
CA PHE A 67 17.41 2.40 -10.97
C PHE A 67 17.39 3.81 -11.58
N GLU A 68 16.30 4.23 -12.19
CA GLU A 68 16.18 5.59 -12.75
C GLU A 68 16.36 6.66 -11.67
N ALA A 69 15.70 6.47 -10.52
CA ALA A 69 15.82 7.41 -9.41
C ALA A 69 17.27 7.48 -8.90
N GLN A 70 17.91 6.34 -8.71
CA GLN A 70 19.28 6.26 -8.19
C GLN A 70 20.31 6.75 -9.19
N ALA A 71 20.03 6.69 -10.49
CA ALA A 71 20.91 7.21 -11.52
C ALA A 71 21.04 8.74 -11.45
N LEU A 72 19.95 9.41 -11.03
CA LEU A 72 19.94 10.85 -10.86
C LEU A 72 20.40 11.28 -9.47
N ASP A 73 19.99 10.55 -8.46
CA ASP A 73 20.37 10.76 -7.06
C ASP A 73 20.41 9.42 -6.35
N ARG A 74 21.60 8.96 -6.04
CA ARG A 74 21.80 7.66 -5.39
C ARG A 74 21.03 7.54 -4.08
N ALA A 75 20.91 8.63 -3.31
CA ALA A 75 20.20 8.67 -2.05
C ALA A 75 18.67 8.51 -2.23
N ALA A 76 18.15 8.71 -3.44
CA ALA A 76 16.73 8.50 -3.72
C ALA A 76 16.28 7.07 -3.41
N GLY A 77 17.20 6.12 -3.41
CA GLY A 77 16.91 4.72 -3.05
C GLY A 77 16.28 4.56 -1.66
N VAL A 78 16.47 5.51 -0.75
CA VAL A 78 15.90 5.45 0.59
C VAL A 78 14.37 5.50 0.60
N PHE A 79 13.75 6.03 -0.46
CA PHE A 79 12.29 6.12 -0.57
C PHE A 79 11.64 4.86 -1.15
N PHE A 80 12.41 3.88 -1.52
CA PHE A 80 11.94 2.62 -2.09
C PHE A 80 12.27 1.46 -1.14
N PRO A 81 11.46 0.39 -1.13
CA PRO A 81 10.21 0.18 -1.84
C PRO A 81 9.03 0.93 -1.21
N LEU A 82 7.90 1.01 -1.93
CA LEU A 82 6.66 1.55 -1.38
C LEU A 82 6.01 0.53 -0.45
N HIS A 83 5.41 1.04 0.60
CA HIS A 83 4.66 0.23 1.56
C HIS A 83 3.19 0.14 1.14
N VAL A 84 2.67 -1.07 1.11
CA VAL A 84 1.25 -1.34 0.90
C VAL A 84 0.77 -2.12 2.12
N LEU A 85 -0.01 -1.47 2.96
CA LEU A 85 -0.56 -2.09 4.16
C LEU A 85 -1.86 -2.80 3.84
N VAL A 86 -1.95 -4.07 4.21
CA VAL A 86 -3.15 -4.90 4.00
C VAL A 86 -3.61 -5.42 5.35
N TRP A 87 -4.89 -5.26 5.68
CA TRP A 87 -5.44 -5.82 6.91
C TRP A 87 -6.84 -6.37 6.72
N GLY A 88 -7.13 -7.44 7.45
CA GLY A 88 -8.41 -8.10 7.43
C GLY A 88 -9.45 -7.37 8.29
N ASP A 89 -10.70 -7.50 7.87
CA ASP A 89 -11.88 -7.01 8.59
C ASP A 89 -13.02 -8.00 8.34
N GLY A 90 -12.95 -9.16 9.01
CA GLY A 90 -13.90 -10.24 8.81
C GLY A 90 -13.81 -10.84 7.42
N ASP A 91 -14.87 -10.68 6.63
CA ASP A 91 -14.96 -11.19 5.26
C ASP A 91 -14.47 -10.19 4.20
N ARG A 92 -14.01 -9.02 4.63
CA ARG A 92 -13.44 -7.99 3.78
C ARG A 92 -11.99 -7.76 4.14
N THR A 93 -11.28 -7.10 3.26
CA THR A 93 -9.88 -6.74 3.46
C THR A 93 -9.69 -5.31 3.00
N HIS A 94 -8.97 -4.55 3.78
CA HIS A 94 -8.61 -3.18 3.45
C HIS A 94 -7.15 -3.14 3.01
N VAL A 95 -6.86 -2.26 2.07
CA VAL A 95 -5.50 -2.05 1.60
C VAL A 95 -5.24 -0.55 1.47
N SER A 96 -4.12 -0.12 1.99
CA SER A 96 -3.77 1.31 2.03
C SER A 96 -2.36 1.54 1.52
N THR A 97 -2.19 2.64 0.82
CA THR A 97 -0.89 3.13 0.37
C THR A 97 -0.83 4.64 0.52
N VAL A 98 0.36 5.19 0.54
CA VAL A 98 0.56 6.64 0.64
C VAL A 98 0.11 7.30 -0.66
N SER A 99 -0.58 8.43 -0.57
CA SER A 99 -1.01 9.17 -1.76
C SER A 99 0.14 9.97 -2.37
N SER A 100 0.08 10.17 -3.70
CA SER A 100 1.13 10.93 -4.40
C SER A 100 1.24 12.37 -3.92
N GLY A 101 0.10 12.99 -3.58
CA GLY A 101 0.11 14.36 -3.07
C GLY A 101 0.94 14.52 -1.80
N GLU A 102 0.88 13.52 -0.93
CA GLU A 102 1.65 13.53 0.32
C GLU A 102 3.13 13.34 0.10
N LEU A 103 3.50 12.53 -0.90
CA LEU A 103 4.90 12.34 -1.25
C LEU A 103 5.54 13.61 -1.78
N PHE A 104 4.78 14.47 -2.44
CA PHE A 104 5.28 15.76 -2.93
C PHE A 104 5.49 16.78 -1.84
N ASP A 105 4.72 16.70 -0.76
CA ASP A 105 4.91 17.56 0.40
C ASP A 105 6.19 17.20 1.16
N LEU A 106 6.67 15.99 0.98
CA LEU A 106 8.00 15.61 1.41
C LEU A 106 8.99 16.12 0.36
N ARG A 107 9.92 16.95 0.74
CA ARG A 107 10.95 17.46 -0.18
C ARG A 107 11.86 16.33 -0.63
N LEU A 108 11.43 15.65 -1.69
CA LEU A 108 12.16 14.53 -2.22
C LEU A 108 13.46 14.98 -2.90
N PRO A 109 14.52 14.16 -2.83
CA PRO A 109 15.74 14.42 -3.59
C PRO A 109 15.47 14.54 -5.08
N LEU A 110 16.29 15.33 -5.77
CA LEU A 110 16.23 15.44 -7.21
C LEU A 110 16.34 14.05 -7.85
N GLY A 111 15.43 13.73 -8.75
CA GLY A 111 15.39 12.45 -9.43
C GLY A 111 14.47 11.39 -8.79
N ALA A 112 14.08 11.55 -7.54
CA ALA A 112 13.18 10.59 -6.89
C ALA A 112 11.72 10.83 -7.24
N ALA A 113 11.31 12.09 -7.44
CA ALA A 113 9.91 12.46 -7.59
C ALA A 113 9.24 11.78 -8.81
N GLY A 114 9.85 11.84 -9.98
CA GLY A 114 9.29 11.25 -11.19
C GLY A 114 9.11 9.72 -11.13
N PRO A 115 10.18 8.96 -10.86
CA PRO A 115 10.07 7.50 -10.75
C PRO A 115 9.14 7.06 -9.62
N MET A 116 9.16 7.73 -8.48
CA MET A 116 8.29 7.41 -7.34
C MET A 116 6.82 7.66 -7.68
N GLU A 117 6.54 8.75 -8.36
CA GLU A 117 5.19 9.09 -8.80
C GLU A 117 4.64 8.02 -9.76
N ARG A 118 5.45 7.57 -10.71
CA ARG A 118 5.06 6.51 -11.64
C ARG A 118 4.85 5.18 -10.93
N LEU A 119 5.72 4.83 -9.98
CA LEU A 119 5.57 3.62 -9.19
C LEU A 119 4.27 3.66 -8.40
N GLN A 120 4.01 4.75 -7.73
CA GLN A 120 2.78 4.90 -6.96
C GLN A 120 1.54 4.88 -7.84
N ALA A 121 1.56 5.51 -9.00
CA ALA A 121 0.44 5.48 -9.93
C ALA A 121 0.09 4.04 -10.34
N ARG A 122 1.09 3.21 -10.60
CA ARG A 122 0.86 1.79 -10.91
C ARG A 122 0.31 1.01 -9.73
N VAL A 123 0.80 1.28 -8.52
CA VAL A 123 0.26 0.66 -7.31
C VAL A 123 -1.22 1.02 -7.16
N VAL A 124 -1.57 2.29 -7.29
CA VAL A 124 -2.95 2.76 -7.21
C VAL A 124 -3.82 2.05 -8.26
N MET A 125 -3.38 1.97 -9.51
CA MET A 125 -4.11 1.27 -10.56
C MET A 125 -4.32 -0.20 -10.24
N ALA A 126 -3.32 -0.87 -9.68
CA ALA A 126 -3.45 -2.25 -9.25
C ALA A 126 -4.48 -2.42 -8.15
N LEU A 127 -4.44 -1.55 -7.13
CA LEU A 127 -5.39 -1.61 -6.01
C LEU A 127 -6.81 -1.29 -6.45
N GLU A 128 -6.98 -0.32 -7.34
CA GLU A 128 -8.30 -0.02 -7.92
C GLU A 128 -8.87 -1.20 -8.68
N SER A 129 -8.04 -1.95 -9.37
CA SER A 129 -8.50 -3.10 -10.16
C SER A 129 -9.08 -4.23 -9.31
N VAL A 130 -8.66 -4.37 -8.06
CA VAL A 130 -9.12 -5.42 -7.14
C VAL A 130 -10.13 -4.93 -6.10
N SER A 131 -10.35 -3.64 -6.00
CA SER A 131 -11.29 -3.09 -5.02
C SER A 131 -12.76 -3.36 -5.39
N GLY A 132 -13.05 -3.82 -6.60
CA GLY A 132 -14.36 -4.35 -7.00
C GLY A 132 -15.50 -3.36 -7.04
N SER A 133 -15.31 -2.14 -6.63
CA SER A 133 -16.33 -1.11 -6.59
C SER A 133 -15.87 0.09 -7.40
N LYS A 134 -16.71 0.54 -8.30
CA LYS A 134 -16.45 1.77 -9.04
C LYS A 134 -16.35 2.98 -8.13
N ASP A 135 -16.92 2.86 -6.94
CA ASP A 135 -16.89 3.89 -5.92
C ASP A 135 -15.71 3.71 -4.95
N GLY A 136 -15.02 2.59 -5.04
CA GLY A 136 -13.98 2.18 -4.11
C GLY A 136 -12.60 2.73 -4.40
N GLY A 137 -12.44 3.45 -5.50
CA GLY A 137 -11.14 4.05 -5.83
C GLY A 137 -10.76 5.24 -4.96
N ARG A 138 -11.60 5.59 -4.03
CA ARG A 138 -11.30 6.65 -3.07
C ARG A 138 -10.91 6.07 -1.76
N GLY A 139 -9.97 6.74 -1.14
CA GLY A 139 -9.54 6.38 0.19
C GLY A 139 -10.72 6.13 1.09
N VAL A 140 -10.90 4.88 1.45
CA VAL A 140 -11.88 4.53 2.45
C VAL A 140 -11.25 4.86 3.79
N ASP A 141 -11.99 5.59 4.57
CA ASP A 141 -11.57 5.94 5.91
C ASP A 141 -11.51 4.69 6.79
N CYS A 142 -10.44 3.97 6.65
CA CYS A 142 -10.20 2.84 7.55
C CYS A 142 -9.84 3.27 8.96
N ILE A 143 -9.50 4.54 9.09
CA ILE A 143 -9.19 5.15 10.37
C ILE A 143 -10.43 5.84 10.95
N ARG A 144 -11.54 5.74 10.25
CA ARG A 144 -12.77 6.21 10.85
C ARG A 144 -13.06 5.29 12.03
N PRO A 145 -12.92 5.78 13.26
CA PRO A 145 -13.55 5.06 14.33
C PRO A 145 -15.00 4.94 13.90
N GLU A 146 -15.44 3.75 13.70
CA GLU A 146 -16.87 3.55 13.51
C GLU A 146 -17.54 4.27 14.65
N GLY A 147 -18.26 5.31 14.34
CA GLY A 147 -19.07 5.98 15.33
C GLY A 147 -19.93 4.96 16.02
N PRO A 148 -20.34 5.22 17.25
CA PRO A 148 -21.22 4.31 17.97
C PRO A 148 -22.42 4.00 17.09
N LYS A 149 -22.54 2.73 16.76
CA LYS A 149 -23.74 2.25 16.07
C LYS A 149 -24.90 2.28 17.03
#